data_cc0705b635d729ccc48b0aface4d7a8e
#
_entry.id   cc0705b635d729ccc48b0aface4d7a8e
#
_cell.length_a   1.000
_cell.length_b   1.000
_cell.length_c   1.000
_cell.angle_alpha   90.00
_cell.angle_beta   90.00
_cell.angle_gamma   90.00
#
_symmetry.space_group_name_H-M   'P 1'
#
loop_
_entity.id
_entity.type
_entity.pdbx_description
1 polymer ?
#
loop_
_entity_poly.entity_id
_entity_poly.type
_entity_poly.pdbx_seq_one_letter_code
_entity_poly.pdbx_strand_id
1 'polypeptide(L)'
;GLDAPKQPVWPWLAATAGLVLVVALAYLFFPFGGRPQTSQLAMEPVDKPPLSEQLTAPAEDVPAVAPPQEPVVPPAAEVASPSVTDNPLVPLTVALAQAGPDAAARAWSALYGVWGMQSSAVNDAQACAQAPAAGLRCLQGGGSWTALESYDRPAVLLLVAAEGRRVPVLLREVLGSQVKITLDDHDMEVPIADLKRHWFGEYRLLWKTPPSGSISLSYGERSADVKWLREQLQRATGLTSIAPDPMVFDAGLKELVQTFQRDRELNADGVAGARTFINLNNLGTQPSVPRLGARGLSG
;
A
#
# COMPACT_ATOMS: atom_id res chain seq x y z
N GLY A 1 12.75 -66.41 23.64
CA GLY A 1 11.96 -65.50 24.41
C GLY A 1 12.79 -64.33 24.89
N LEU A 2 12.61 -63.10 24.29
CA LEU A 2 13.11 -61.88 24.85
C LEU A 2 11.90 -60.91 24.85
N ASP A 3 11.36 -60.70 26.06
CA ASP A 3 10.27 -59.77 26.30
C ASP A 3 10.77 -58.34 26.13
N ALA A 4 10.11 -57.55 25.25
CA ALA A 4 10.32 -56.11 25.10
C ALA A 4 9.58 -55.35 26.23
N PRO A 5 10.17 -54.32 26.84
CA PRO A 5 9.53 -53.58 27.90
C PRO A 5 8.40 -52.71 27.37
N LYS A 6 7.22 -52.82 27.99
CA LYS A 6 6.05 -51.96 27.74
C LYS A 6 6.33 -50.57 28.25
N GLN A 7 6.25 -49.56 27.37
CA GLN A 7 6.34 -48.12 27.69
C GLN A 7 5.05 -47.65 28.41
N PRO A 8 5.13 -46.84 29.47
CA PRO A 8 3.94 -46.30 30.13
C PRO A 8 3.36 -45.12 29.35
N VAL A 9 2.10 -45.20 28.96
CA VAL A 9 1.35 -44.19 28.19
C VAL A 9 0.74 -43.06 29.06
N TRP A 10 1.36 -42.64 30.16
CA TRP A 10 0.71 -41.81 31.17
C TRP A 10 1.21 -40.37 31.38
N PRO A 11 1.89 -39.62 30.54
CA PRO A 11 2.04 -38.21 30.82
C PRO A 11 1.12 -37.26 30.01
N TRP A 12 0.38 -37.75 29.02
CA TRP A 12 -0.38 -36.83 28.12
C TRP A 12 -1.78 -36.53 28.61
N LEU A 13 -2.41 -37.34 29.46
CA LEU A 13 -3.77 -37.10 29.99
C LEU A 13 -3.83 -36.09 31.14
N ALA A 14 -2.73 -35.82 31.83
CA ALA A 14 -2.68 -34.84 32.91
C ALA A 14 -2.57 -33.37 32.40
N ALA A 15 -2.00 -33.16 31.20
CA ALA A 15 -1.81 -31.82 30.64
C ALA A 15 -3.09 -31.20 30.07
N THR A 16 -4.02 -32.03 29.59
CA THR A 16 -5.29 -31.55 29.02
C THR A 16 -6.32 -31.14 30.07
N ALA A 17 -6.32 -31.79 31.24
CA ALA A 17 -7.24 -31.45 32.35
C ALA A 17 -6.90 -30.09 32.99
N GLY A 18 -5.63 -29.72 33.08
CA GLY A 18 -5.17 -28.45 33.61
C GLY A 18 -5.55 -27.24 32.76
N LEU A 19 -5.49 -27.40 31.44
CA LEU A 19 -5.81 -26.30 30.50
C LEU A 19 -7.30 -25.95 30.50
N VAL A 20 -8.18 -26.94 30.59
CA VAL A 20 -9.63 -26.75 30.65
C VAL A 20 -10.06 -26.03 31.94
N LEU A 21 -9.40 -26.32 33.06
CA LEU A 21 -9.72 -25.71 34.35
C LEU A 21 -9.29 -24.24 34.43
N VAL A 22 -8.17 -23.88 33.83
CA VAL A 22 -7.70 -22.48 33.76
C VAL A 22 -8.61 -21.63 32.85
N VAL A 23 -9.09 -22.16 31.74
CA VAL A 23 -10.02 -21.46 30.86
C VAL A 23 -11.39 -21.28 31.52
N ALA A 24 -11.89 -22.29 32.25
CA ALA A 24 -13.16 -22.19 32.98
C ALA A 24 -13.09 -21.15 34.12
N LEU A 25 -11.98 -21.09 34.87
CA LEU A 25 -11.76 -20.08 35.90
C LEU A 25 -11.66 -18.67 35.34
N ALA A 26 -11.04 -18.48 34.16
CA ALA A 26 -10.98 -17.17 33.50
C ALA A 26 -12.39 -16.67 33.09
N TYR A 27 -13.30 -17.55 32.69
CA TYR A 27 -14.69 -17.18 32.37
C TYR A 27 -15.52 -16.80 33.59
N LEU A 28 -15.18 -17.29 34.78
CA LEU A 28 -15.91 -16.97 36.03
C LEU A 28 -15.47 -15.63 36.66
N PHE A 29 -14.24 -15.20 36.41
CA PHE A 29 -13.70 -13.97 37.01
C PHE A 29 -13.68 -12.75 36.09
N PHE A 30 -13.93 -12.89 34.80
CA PHE A 30 -14.08 -11.77 33.85
C PHE A 30 -15.43 -11.83 33.15
N PRO A 31 -16.50 -11.26 33.71
CA PRO A 31 -17.74 -11.08 32.98
C PRO A 31 -17.54 -10.05 31.88
N PHE A 32 -17.41 -10.48 30.63
CA PHE A 32 -17.51 -9.64 29.45
C PHE A 32 -18.97 -9.13 29.33
N GLY A 33 -19.28 -8.07 30.06
CA GLY A 33 -20.59 -7.40 30.07
C GLY A 33 -20.42 -5.91 29.82
N GLY A 34 -19.77 -5.52 28.72
CA GLY A 34 -19.82 -4.17 28.20
C GLY A 34 -20.98 -4.03 27.21
N ARG A 35 -22.15 -3.55 27.69
CA ARG A 35 -23.23 -3.08 26.81
C ARG A 35 -22.71 -1.85 26.03
N PRO A 36 -22.90 -1.73 24.70
CA PRO A 36 -22.65 -0.48 24.01
C PRO A 36 -23.63 0.58 24.53
N GLN A 37 -23.09 1.63 25.15
CA GLN A 37 -23.84 2.84 25.39
C GLN A 37 -24.10 3.52 24.05
N THR A 38 -25.33 3.45 23.57
CA THR A 38 -25.84 4.34 22.54
C THR A 38 -25.94 5.73 23.14
N SER A 39 -24.94 6.57 22.91
CA SER A 39 -25.05 8.02 23.13
C SER A 39 -26.04 8.57 22.10
N GLN A 40 -27.27 8.80 22.54
CA GLN A 40 -28.21 9.65 21.81
C GLN A 40 -27.66 11.08 21.89
N LEU A 41 -27.01 11.52 20.82
CA LEU A 41 -26.80 12.94 20.57
C LEU A 41 -28.16 13.56 20.23
N ALA A 42 -28.71 14.31 21.18
CA ALA A 42 -29.85 15.19 20.95
C ALA A 42 -29.45 16.20 19.86
N MET A 43 -30.13 16.16 18.74
CA MET A 43 -30.06 17.21 17.72
C MET A 43 -30.84 18.41 18.23
N GLU A 44 -30.16 19.48 18.61
CA GLU A 44 -30.77 20.80 18.73
C GLU A 44 -31.11 21.32 17.31
N PRO A 45 -32.29 21.92 17.12
CA PRO A 45 -32.67 22.50 15.83
C PRO A 45 -31.90 23.79 15.61
N VAL A 46 -31.04 23.80 14.56
CA VAL A 46 -30.40 25.03 14.07
C VAL A 46 -31.48 25.87 13.36
N ASP A 47 -31.78 27.00 13.98
CA ASP A 47 -32.65 28.03 13.47
C ASP A 47 -32.08 28.62 12.17
N LYS A 48 -32.87 28.62 11.12
CA LYS A 48 -32.52 29.08 9.77
C LYS A 48 -32.91 30.56 9.66
N PRO A 49 -31.98 31.51 9.42
CA PRO A 49 -32.36 32.88 9.19
C PRO A 49 -33.04 33.05 7.82
N PRO A 50 -34.00 33.96 7.68
CA PRO A 50 -34.80 34.16 6.48
C PRO A 50 -34.00 34.86 5.38
N LEU A 51 -34.16 34.35 4.17
CA LEU A 51 -33.74 35.00 2.93
C LEU A 51 -34.76 36.10 2.59
N SER A 52 -34.37 37.33 2.69
CA SER A 52 -34.99 38.45 1.92
C SER A 52 -34.13 39.69 2.09
N GLU A 53 -33.45 40.10 1.02
CA GLU A 53 -33.55 41.49 0.58
C GLU A 53 -32.98 41.62 -0.83
N GLN A 54 -33.87 41.94 -1.72
CA GLN A 54 -33.60 42.38 -3.09
C GLN A 54 -32.85 43.71 -3.03
N LEU A 55 -31.71 43.81 -3.70
CA LEU A 55 -31.15 45.11 -4.08
C LEU A 55 -31.16 45.21 -5.59
N THR A 56 -32.14 45.95 -6.09
CA THR A 56 -32.19 46.50 -7.44
C THR A 56 -31.08 47.54 -7.58
N ALA A 57 -30.16 47.35 -8.52
CA ALA A 57 -29.24 48.38 -9.00
C ALA A 57 -29.65 48.82 -10.43
N PRO A 58 -29.51 50.11 -10.76
CA PRO A 58 -30.02 50.66 -12.01
C PRO A 58 -29.11 50.30 -13.20
N ALA A 59 -29.76 50.18 -14.35
CA ALA A 59 -29.13 50.01 -15.66
C ALA A 59 -28.32 51.25 -16.04
N GLU A 60 -27.00 51.08 -16.25
CA GLU A 60 -26.19 52.06 -16.97
C GLU A 60 -26.10 51.68 -18.46
N ASP A 61 -26.40 52.69 -19.26
CA ASP A 61 -26.38 52.70 -20.71
C ASP A 61 -24.95 52.46 -21.24
N VAL A 62 -24.73 51.38 -21.99
CA VAL A 62 -23.45 51.11 -22.66
C VAL A 62 -23.66 51.28 -24.17
N PRO A 63 -22.88 52.14 -24.84
CA PRO A 63 -23.06 52.36 -26.27
C PRO A 63 -22.62 51.15 -27.09
N ALA A 64 -23.38 50.91 -28.18
CA ALA A 64 -23.16 49.82 -29.12
C ALA A 64 -21.77 49.88 -29.77
N VAL A 65 -20.94 48.86 -29.54
CA VAL A 65 -19.68 48.64 -30.25
C VAL A 65 -19.98 47.77 -31.46
N ALA A 66 -19.50 48.26 -32.63
CA ALA A 66 -19.58 47.58 -33.91
C ALA A 66 -18.92 46.19 -33.89
N PRO A 67 -19.39 45.22 -34.70
CA PRO A 67 -18.86 43.86 -34.70
C PRO A 67 -17.41 43.83 -35.22
N PRO A 68 -16.53 43.04 -34.60
CA PRO A 68 -15.17 42.82 -35.08
C PRO A 68 -15.17 42.01 -36.38
N GLN A 69 -14.38 42.47 -37.34
CA GLN A 69 -14.12 41.75 -38.59
C GLN A 69 -13.35 40.48 -38.27
N GLU A 70 -13.79 39.33 -38.81
CA GLU A 70 -13.11 38.05 -38.74
C GLU A 70 -11.70 38.13 -39.36
N PRO A 71 -10.64 37.70 -38.69
CA PRO A 71 -9.33 37.53 -39.34
C PRO A 71 -9.36 36.33 -40.29
N VAL A 72 -9.01 36.58 -41.53
CA VAL A 72 -8.79 35.56 -42.56
C VAL A 72 -7.63 34.69 -42.12
N VAL A 73 -7.94 33.44 -41.75
CA VAL A 73 -6.96 32.41 -41.39
C VAL A 73 -6.39 31.87 -42.72
N PRO A 74 -5.05 31.90 -42.93
CA PRO A 74 -4.44 31.17 -44.03
C PRO A 74 -4.61 29.67 -43.87
N PRO A 75 -4.67 28.84 -44.92
CA PRO A 75 -4.88 27.42 -44.82
C PRO A 75 -3.72 26.78 -44.01
N ALA A 76 -4.11 26.15 -42.93
CA ALA A 76 -3.19 25.42 -42.07
C ALA A 76 -2.47 24.31 -42.86
N ALA A 77 -1.14 24.36 -42.87
CA ALA A 77 -0.35 23.26 -43.31
C ALA A 77 -0.74 22.00 -42.51
N GLU A 78 -1.07 20.95 -43.22
CA GLU A 78 -1.41 19.64 -42.71
C GLU A 78 -0.21 19.10 -41.91
N VAL A 79 -0.21 19.34 -40.59
CA VAL A 79 0.76 18.75 -39.69
C VAL A 79 0.40 17.26 -39.64
N ALA A 80 1.21 16.43 -40.27
CA ALA A 80 1.09 14.99 -40.18
C ALA A 80 1.05 14.59 -38.70
N SER A 81 -0.12 14.18 -38.24
CA SER A 81 -0.28 13.56 -36.92
C SER A 81 0.65 12.36 -36.86
N PRO A 82 1.46 12.19 -35.77
CA PRO A 82 2.20 10.97 -35.59
C PRO A 82 1.20 9.82 -35.58
N SER A 83 1.41 8.83 -36.44
CA SER A 83 0.65 7.60 -36.47
C SER A 83 0.77 6.93 -35.11
N VAL A 84 -0.21 7.14 -34.25
CA VAL A 84 -0.45 6.27 -33.10
C VAL A 84 -0.76 4.90 -33.72
N THR A 85 0.15 3.96 -33.55
CA THR A 85 -0.07 2.56 -33.89
C THR A 85 -1.26 2.12 -33.05
N ASP A 86 -2.47 2.18 -33.61
CA ASP A 86 -3.69 1.62 -33.05
C ASP A 86 -3.52 0.11 -32.96
N ASN A 87 -2.78 -0.35 -31.96
CA ASN A 87 -2.97 -1.70 -31.47
C ASN A 87 -4.28 -1.67 -30.69
N PRO A 88 -5.36 -2.38 -31.12
CA PRO A 88 -6.63 -2.35 -30.42
C PRO A 88 -6.40 -2.77 -28.98
N LEU A 89 -6.58 -1.82 -28.05
CA LEU A 89 -6.43 -2.07 -26.61
C LEU A 89 -7.40 -3.20 -26.25
N VAL A 90 -6.85 -4.38 -25.95
CA VAL A 90 -7.66 -5.51 -25.46
C VAL A 90 -8.28 -5.06 -24.15
N PRO A 91 -9.62 -5.07 -24.01
CA PRO A 91 -10.27 -4.70 -22.77
C PRO A 91 -9.74 -5.54 -21.61
N LEU A 92 -9.53 -4.92 -20.43
CA LEU A 92 -9.01 -5.62 -19.24
C LEU A 92 -9.86 -6.87 -18.90
N THR A 93 -11.20 -6.79 -19.08
CA THR A 93 -12.12 -7.93 -18.88
C THR A 93 -11.78 -9.13 -19.73
N VAL A 94 -11.44 -8.89 -21.02
CA VAL A 94 -11.06 -9.95 -21.96
C VAL A 94 -9.70 -10.54 -21.59
N ALA A 95 -8.73 -9.69 -21.28
CA ALA A 95 -7.39 -10.12 -20.84
C ALA A 95 -7.47 -10.98 -19.58
N LEU A 96 -8.28 -10.58 -18.60
CA LEU A 96 -8.48 -11.35 -17.36
C LEU A 96 -9.14 -12.70 -17.63
N ALA A 97 -10.13 -12.78 -18.55
CA ALA A 97 -10.77 -14.04 -18.90
C ALA A 97 -9.80 -15.02 -19.58
N GLN A 98 -8.86 -14.51 -20.36
CA GLN A 98 -7.85 -15.28 -21.09
C GLN A 98 -6.62 -15.64 -20.27
N ALA A 99 -6.45 -15.06 -19.07
CA ALA A 99 -5.27 -15.29 -18.24
C ALA A 99 -5.03 -16.77 -17.96
N GLY A 100 -3.80 -17.21 -18.22
CA GLY A 100 -3.38 -18.59 -18.11
C GLY A 100 -3.27 -19.10 -16.65
N PRO A 101 -3.10 -20.42 -16.48
CA PRO A 101 -2.97 -21.02 -15.14
C PRO A 101 -1.72 -20.57 -14.39
N ASP A 102 -0.65 -20.17 -15.10
CA ASP A 102 0.62 -19.75 -14.52
C ASP A 102 0.69 -18.24 -14.25
N ALA A 103 -0.44 -17.51 -14.28
CA ALA A 103 -0.48 -16.06 -14.06
C ALA A 103 0.21 -15.64 -12.76
N ALA A 104 0.11 -16.46 -11.70
CA ALA A 104 0.80 -16.19 -10.43
C ALA A 104 2.32 -16.25 -10.57
N ALA A 105 2.85 -17.28 -11.22
CA ALA A 105 4.29 -17.42 -11.46
C ALA A 105 4.84 -16.26 -12.28
N ARG A 106 4.12 -15.88 -13.36
CA ARG A 106 4.50 -14.76 -14.22
C ARG A 106 4.45 -13.42 -13.48
N ALA A 107 3.39 -13.15 -12.73
CA ALA A 107 3.27 -11.92 -11.96
C ALA A 107 4.41 -11.77 -10.93
N TRP A 108 4.76 -12.85 -10.24
CA TRP A 108 5.89 -12.85 -9.31
C TRP A 108 7.25 -12.71 -10.01
N SER A 109 7.47 -13.43 -11.11
CA SER A 109 8.68 -13.29 -11.91
C SER A 109 8.85 -11.84 -12.40
N ALA A 110 7.78 -11.22 -12.89
CA ALA A 110 7.77 -9.84 -13.32
C ALA A 110 8.03 -8.87 -12.14
N LEU A 111 7.42 -9.10 -10.95
CA LEU A 111 7.68 -8.27 -9.77
C LEU A 111 9.14 -8.36 -9.32
N TYR A 112 9.73 -9.56 -9.27
CA TYR A 112 11.15 -9.72 -8.97
C TYR A 112 12.04 -9.08 -10.03
N GLY A 113 11.65 -9.17 -11.31
CA GLY A 113 12.34 -8.51 -12.42
C GLY A 113 12.41 -7.00 -12.25
N VAL A 114 11.35 -6.35 -11.74
CA VAL A 114 11.37 -4.91 -11.43
C VAL A 114 12.39 -4.57 -10.34
N TRP A 115 12.68 -5.51 -9.42
CA TRP A 115 13.74 -5.38 -8.42
C TRP A 115 15.14 -5.77 -8.93
N GLY A 116 15.28 -6.07 -10.24
CA GLY A 116 16.53 -6.53 -10.83
C GLY A 116 16.93 -7.96 -10.46
N MET A 117 15.96 -8.79 -10.09
CA MET A 117 16.16 -10.16 -9.61
C MET A 117 15.36 -11.16 -10.42
N GLN A 118 15.76 -12.43 -10.32
CA GLN A 118 15.00 -13.54 -10.90
C GLN A 118 14.22 -14.29 -9.82
N SER A 119 13.07 -14.85 -10.20
CA SER A 119 12.27 -15.70 -9.34
C SER A 119 11.71 -16.88 -10.14
N SER A 120 11.75 -18.06 -9.54
CA SER A 120 11.09 -19.28 -10.03
C SER A 120 9.87 -19.65 -9.18
N ALA A 121 9.38 -18.71 -8.34
CA ALA A 121 8.23 -18.96 -7.48
C ALA A 121 6.96 -19.12 -8.31
N VAL A 122 6.18 -20.15 -8.01
CA VAL A 122 4.92 -20.45 -8.69
C VAL A 122 3.69 -19.95 -7.91
N ASN A 123 3.89 -19.47 -6.66
CA ASN A 123 2.83 -18.95 -5.82
C ASN A 123 3.36 -17.95 -4.78
N ASP A 124 2.45 -17.30 -4.05
CA ASP A 124 2.74 -16.29 -3.04
C ASP A 124 3.68 -16.81 -1.93
N ALA A 125 3.46 -18.03 -1.45
CA ALA A 125 4.24 -18.59 -0.34
C ALA A 125 5.72 -18.76 -0.74
N GLN A 126 5.98 -19.31 -1.92
CA GLN A 126 7.33 -19.49 -2.43
C GLN A 126 8.00 -18.15 -2.72
N ALA A 127 7.28 -17.22 -3.34
CA ALA A 127 7.80 -15.90 -3.63
C ALA A 127 8.19 -15.15 -2.35
N CYS A 128 7.33 -15.16 -1.33
CA CYS A 128 7.63 -14.52 -0.06
C CYS A 128 8.77 -15.22 0.70
N ALA A 129 8.94 -16.55 0.56
CA ALA A 129 10.04 -17.29 1.15
C ALA A 129 11.41 -16.96 0.51
N GLN A 130 11.44 -16.56 -0.76
CA GLN A 130 12.68 -16.15 -1.46
C GLN A 130 13.14 -14.74 -1.07
N ALA A 131 12.23 -13.84 -0.71
CA ALA A 131 12.51 -12.43 -0.51
C ALA A 131 13.65 -12.14 0.51
N PRO A 132 13.79 -12.85 1.64
CA PRO A 132 14.85 -12.61 2.62
C PRO A 132 16.27 -12.76 2.08
N ALA A 133 16.50 -13.70 1.18
CA ALA A 133 17.82 -13.92 0.58
C ALA A 133 18.33 -12.70 -0.22
N ALA A 134 17.41 -11.84 -0.65
CA ALA A 134 17.68 -10.60 -1.38
C ALA A 134 17.61 -9.33 -0.50
N GLY A 135 17.54 -9.47 0.82
CA GLY A 135 17.33 -8.33 1.72
C GLY A 135 15.95 -7.69 1.60
N LEU A 136 14.99 -8.45 1.07
CA LEU A 136 13.61 -8.02 0.91
C LEU A 136 12.67 -8.78 1.85
N ARG A 137 11.47 -8.26 1.98
CA ARG A 137 10.33 -8.95 2.63
C ARG A 137 9.08 -8.76 1.79
N CYS A 138 8.16 -9.70 1.91
CA CYS A 138 6.81 -9.55 1.41
C CYS A 138 5.94 -8.77 2.38
N LEU A 139 5.13 -7.87 1.86
CA LEU A 139 3.95 -7.34 2.53
C LEU A 139 2.73 -7.84 1.77
N GLN A 140 1.90 -8.63 2.45
CA GLN A 140 0.59 -9.06 1.97
C GLN A 140 -0.47 -8.26 2.71
N GLY A 141 -1.45 -7.77 2.00
CA GLY A 141 -2.48 -6.96 2.63
C GLY A 141 -3.73 -6.76 1.80
N GLY A 142 -4.68 -6.09 2.43
CA GLY A 142 -5.87 -5.53 1.82
C GLY A 142 -5.98 -4.06 2.17
N GLY A 143 -6.57 -3.26 1.27
CA GLY A 143 -6.74 -1.84 1.51
C GLY A 143 -7.33 -1.08 0.34
N SER A 144 -7.43 0.24 0.50
CA SER A 144 -7.88 1.15 -0.55
C SER A 144 -6.79 1.41 -1.58
N TRP A 145 -7.19 1.99 -2.71
CA TRP A 145 -6.26 2.46 -3.74
C TRP A 145 -5.25 3.48 -3.17
N THR A 146 -5.73 4.44 -2.38
CA THR A 146 -4.87 5.45 -1.72
C THR A 146 -3.85 4.81 -0.77
N ALA A 147 -4.26 3.76 -0.04
CA ALA A 147 -3.33 3.02 0.81
C ALA A 147 -2.25 2.31 -0.02
N LEU A 148 -2.60 1.74 -1.17
CA LEU A 148 -1.63 1.14 -2.09
C LEU A 148 -0.67 2.18 -2.68
N GLU A 149 -1.19 3.32 -3.13
CA GLU A 149 -0.39 4.44 -3.64
C GLU A 149 0.59 4.97 -2.58
N SER A 150 0.19 5.00 -1.30
CA SER A 150 1.06 5.48 -0.22
C SER A 150 2.32 4.64 -0.02
N TYR A 151 2.31 3.38 -0.41
CA TYR A 151 3.53 2.55 -0.43
C TYR A 151 4.47 2.94 -1.56
N ASP A 152 3.93 3.42 -2.69
CA ASP A 152 4.68 3.79 -3.89
C ASP A 152 5.62 2.65 -4.33
N ARG A 153 5.04 1.43 -4.43
CA ARG A 153 5.75 0.19 -4.80
C ARG A 153 4.98 -0.58 -5.85
N PRO A 154 5.66 -1.11 -6.88
CA PRO A 154 5.07 -2.13 -7.73
C PRO A 154 4.52 -3.29 -6.89
N ALA A 155 3.36 -3.78 -7.25
CA ALA A 155 2.64 -4.77 -6.47
C ALA A 155 1.90 -5.77 -7.37
N VAL A 156 1.87 -7.02 -6.95
CA VAL A 156 0.94 -8.01 -7.52
C VAL A 156 -0.43 -7.76 -6.90
N LEU A 157 -1.40 -7.38 -7.73
CA LEU A 157 -2.80 -7.23 -7.38
C LEU A 157 -3.56 -8.50 -7.71
N LEU A 158 -4.54 -8.86 -6.89
CA LEU A 158 -5.47 -9.93 -7.20
C LEU A 158 -6.74 -9.32 -7.82
N LEU A 159 -6.85 -9.39 -9.14
CA LEU A 159 -8.03 -8.93 -9.86
C LEU A 159 -9.04 -10.07 -9.97
N VAL A 160 -10.31 -9.72 -10.01
CA VAL A 160 -11.41 -10.70 -10.13
C VAL A 160 -11.98 -10.63 -11.54
N ALA A 161 -11.87 -11.72 -12.29
CA ALA A 161 -12.50 -11.91 -13.59
C ALA A 161 -14.02 -12.09 -13.43
N ALA A 162 -14.77 -11.99 -14.55
CA ALA A 162 -16.24 -12.04 -14.54
C ALA A 162 -16.81 -13.32 -13.91
N GLU A 163 -16.11 -14.44 -14.06
CA GLU A 163 -16.45 -15.75 -13.48
C GLU A 163 -16.04 -15.91 -12.00
N GLY A 164 -15.55 -14.84 -11.36
CA GLY A 164 -15.09 -14.84 -9.96
C GLY A 164 -13.68 -15.41 -9.75
N ARG A 165 -12.96 -15.79 -10.80
CA ARG A 165 -11.59 -16.28 -10.73
C ARG A 165 -10.64 -15.13 -10.35
N ARG A 166 -9.75 -15.37 -9.39
CA ARG A 166 -8.70 -14.42 -8.98
C ARG A 166 -7.51 -14.54 -9.90
N VAL A 167 -7.13 -13.44 -10.53
CA VAL A 167 -6.02 -13.34 -11.48
C VAL A 167 -4.96 -12.43 -10.91
N PRO A 168 -3.76 -12.93 -10.59
CA PRO A 168 -2.62 -12.11 -10.18
C PRO A 168 -2.10 -11.28 -11.36
N VAL A 169 -1.98 -9.97 -11.15
CA VAL A 169 -1.55 -8.99 -12.15
C VAL A 169 -0.51 -8.07 -11.51
N LEU A 170 0.61 -7.85 -12.17
CA LEU A 170 1.59 -6.89 -11.67
C LEU A 170 1.17 -5.46 -12.03
N LEU A 171 0.94 -4.62 -11.03
CA LEU A 171 0.89 -3.17 -11.16
C LEU A 171 2.32 -2.64 -11.16
N ARG A 172 2.75 -2.02 -12.27
CA ARG A 172 4.12 -1.50 -12.45
C ARG A 172 4.24 -0.02 -12.15
N GLU A 173 3.34 0.77 -12.73
CA GLU A 173 3.40 2.23 -12.70
C GLU A 173 2.00 2.84 -12.65
N VAL A 174 1.92 4.04 -12.09
CA VAL A 174 0.73 4.91 -12.11
C VAL A 174 1.05 6.11 -12.99
N LEU A 175 0.29 6.28 -14.06
CA LEU A 175 0.49 7.28 -15.12
C LEU A 175 -0.74 8.23 -15.18
N GLY A 176 -0.86 9.10 -14.19
CA GLY A 176 -2.02 10.00 -14.06
C GLY A 176 -3.32 9.22 -13.83
N SER A 177 -4.24 9.20 -14.82
CA SER A 177 -5.51 8.47 -14.76
C SER A 177 -5.41 7.01 -15.24
N GLN A 178 -4.23 6.58 -15.69
CA GLN A 178 -3.95 5.24 -16.18
C GLN A 178 -2.94 4.53 -15.30
N VAL A 179 -2.86 3.24 -15.43
CA VAL A 179 -1.83 2.38 -14.84
C VAL A 179 -1.22 1.49 -15.90
N LYS A 180 0.08 1.23 -15.76
CA LYS A 180 0.76 0.19 -16.52
C LYS A 180 0.75 -1.08 -15.69
N ILE A 181 0.21 -2.14 -16.26
CA ILE A 181 0.17 -3.47 -15.65
C ILE A 181 0.84 -4.49 -16.54
N THR A 182 1.31 -5.60 -15.94
CA THR A 182 1.76 -6.79 -16.67
C THR A 182 0.85 -7.96 -16.34
N LEU A 183 0.25 -8.56 -17.35
CA LEU A 183 -0.57 -9.77 -17.26
C LEU A 183 -0.07 -10.78 -18.29
N ASP A 184 0.28 -11.99 -17.84
CA ASP A 184 0.80 -13.07 -18.70
C ASP A 184 1.96 -12.61 -19.61
N ASP A 185 2.95 -11.90 -19.03
CA ASP A 185 4.13 -11.33 -19.70
C ASP A 185 3.84 -10.21 -20.72
N HIS A 186 2.60 -9.74 -20.79
CA HIS A 186 2.20 -8.63 -21.66
C HIS A 186 1.98 -7.37 -20.83
N ASP A 187 2.67 -6.32 -21.19
CA ASP A 187 2.45 -4.98 -20.63
C ASP A 187 1.23 -4.34 -21.31
N MET A 188 0.36 -3.74 -20.51
CA MET A 188 -0.79 -3.00 -21.00
C MET A 188 -1.07 -1.77 -20.13
N GLU A 189 -1.60 -0.73 -20.75
CA GLU A 189 -2.09 0.46 -20.05
C GLU A 189 -3.59 0.38 -19.93
N VAL A 190 -4.09 0.59 -18.71
CA VAL A 190 -5.53 0.54 -18.42
C VAL A 190 -5.94 1.74 -17.58
N PRO A 191 -7.15 2.28 -17.75
CA PRO A 191 -7.67 3.29 -16.85
C PRO A 191 -7.74 2.79 -15.40
N ILE A 192 -7.35 3.62 -14.43
CA ILE A 192 -7.46 3.28 -12.99
C ILE A 192 -8.90 2.89 -12.63
N ALA A 193 -9.89 3.56 -13.24
CA ALA A 193 -11.30 3.26 -13.00
C ALA A 193 -11.67 1.83 -13.42
N ASP A 194 -11.09 1.32 -14.52
CA ASP A 194 -11.32 -0.03 -15.01
C ASP A 194 -10.65 -1.05 -14.11
N LEU A 195 -9.39 -0.81 -13.73
CA LEU A 195 -8.67 -1.66 -12.78
C LEU A 195 -9.45 -1.80 -11.46
N LYS A 196 -9.94 -0.69 -10.91
CA LYS A 196 -10.69 -0.65 -9.64
C LYS A 196 -12.01 -1.43 -9.69
N ARG A 197 -12.61 -1.63 -10.86
CA ARG A 197 -13.82 -2.49 -10.99
C ARG A 197 -13.52 -3.96 -10.75
N HIS A 198 -12.28 -4.38 -10.98
CA HIS A 198 -11.83 -5.77 -10.82
C HIS A 198 -11.00 -5.99 -9.55
N TRP A 199 -10.55 -4.92 -8.88
CA TRP A 199 -9.71 -5.02 -7.70
C TRP A 199 -10.47 -4.74 -6.41
N PHE A 200 -10.45 -5.69 -5.48
CA PHE A 200 -11.14 -5.62 -4.19
C PHE A 200 -10.18 -5.43 -3.01
N GLY A 201 -9.04 -4.79 -3.27
CA GLY A 201 -8.11 -4.36 -2.24
C GLY A 201 -6.95 -5.32 -1.96
N GLU A 202 -6.98 -6.57 -2.46
CA GLU A 202 -5.92 -7.53 -2.18
C GLU A 202 -4.66 -7.25 -3.00
N TYR A 203 -3.49 -7.18 -2.31
CA TYR A 203 -2.20 -6.94 -2.95
C TYR A 203 -1.07 -7.68 -2.27
N ARG A 204 0.04 -7.82 -3.00
CA ARG A 204 1.33 -8.35 -2.55
C ARG A 204 2.42 -7.43 -3.08
N LEU A 205 3.34 -6.98 -2.22
CA LEU A 205 4.48 -6.19 -2.64
C LEU A 205 5.76 -6.61 -1.93
N LEU A 206 6.89 -6.28 -2.53
CA LEU A 206 8.21 -6.44 -1.94
C LEU A 206 8.70 -5.11 -1.38
N TRP A 207 9.41 -5.17 -0.25
CA TRP A 207 10.01 -4.00 0.38
C TRP A 207 11.39 -4.32 0.96
N LYS A 208 12.27 -3.32 1.00
CA LYS A 208 13.63 -3.46 1.47
C LYS A 208 13.70 -3.28 2.98
N THR A 209 14.34 -4.24 3.66
CA THR A 209 14.57 -4.18 5.10
C THR A 209 15.72 -3.23 5.48
N PRO A 210 15.85 -2.83 6.75
CA PRO A 210 17.10 -2.34 7.31
C PRO A 210 18.27 -3.29 7.05
N PRO A 211 19.53 -2.81 7.16
CA PRO A 211 20.73 -3.58 6.76
C PRO A 211 20.88 -4.95 7.41
N SER A 212 20.48 -5.10 8.68
CA SER A 212 20.55 -6.38 9.40
C SER A 212 19.28 -7.23 9.26
N GLY A 213 18.30 -6.77 8.46
CA GLY A 213 17.09 -7.52 8.13
C GLY A 213 15.95 -7.42 9.13
N SER A 214 15.97 -6.44 10.05
CA SER A 214 14.87 -6.21 10.99
C SER A 214 13.56 -5.95 10.25
N ILE A 215 12.48 -6.60 10.70
CA ILE A 215 11.14 -6.41 10.15
C ILE A 215 10.30 -5.43 10.97
N SER A 216 10.73 -5.18 12.19
CA SER A 216 10.15 -4.24 13.13
C SER A 216 11.23 -3.79 14.12
N LEU A 217 11.15 -2.56 14.61
CA LEU A 217 11.97 -2.01 15.69
C LEU A 217 11.07 -1.24 16.65
N SER A 218 11.26 -1.45 17.96
CA SER A 218 10.42 -0.88 18.99
C SER A 218 11.22 -0.43 20.22
N TYR A 219 10.56 0.35 21.10
CA TYR A 219 11.16 0.86 22.33
C TYR A 219 11.81 -0.25 23.16
N GLY A 220 13.03 0.02 23.63
CA GLY A 220 13.85 -0.89 24.44
C GLY A 220 14.76 -1.81 23.63
N GLU A 221 14.55 -1.95 22.32
CA GLU A 221 15.44 -2.76 21.48
C GLU A 221 16.82 -2.12 21.30
N ARG A 222 17.83 -2.98 21.12
CA ARG A 222 19.21 -2.57 20.86
C ARG A 222 19.79 -3.33 19.68
N SER A 223 20.10 -2.62 18.60
CA SER A 223 20.69 -3.21 17.39
C SER A 223 21.36 -2.17 16.49
N ALA A 224 22.13 -2.63 15.51
CA ALA A 224 22.67 -1.77 14.46
C ALA A 224 21.55 -1.13 13.61
N ASP A 225 20.43 -1.84 13.44
CA ASP A 225 19.27 -1.33 12.69
C ASP A 225 18.55 -0.20 13.43
N VAL A 226 18.63 -0.14 14.78
CA VAL A 226 18.14 1.02 15.55
C VAL A 226 18.98 2.27 15.26
N LYS A 227 20.31 2.13 15.22
CA LYS A 227 21.19 3.23 14.82
C LYS A 227 20.88 3.70 13.39
N TRP A 228 20.74 2.75 12.46
CA TRP A 228 20.38 3.05 11.08
C TRP A 228 19.02 3.78 11.01
N LEU A 229 17.99 3.31 11.74
CA LEU A 229 16.67 3.94 11.79
C LEU A 229 16.77 5.40 12.27
N ARG A 230 17.53 5.66 13.34
CA ARG A 230 17.75 7.00 13.87
C ARG A 230 18.34 7.93 12.81
N GLU A 231 19.37 7.47 12.09
CA GLU A 231 20.01 8.21 11.01
C GLU A 231 19.07 8.47 9.82
N GLN A 232 18.21 7.49 9.45
CA GLN A 232 17.23 7.68 8.39
C GLN A 232 16.18 8.72 8.78
N LEU A 233 15.65 8.63 10.00
CA LEU A 233 14.65 9.56 10.49
C LEU A 233 15.21 10.98 10.60
N GLN A 234 16.44 11.14 11.08
CA GLN A 234 17.10 12.46 11.12
C GLN A 234 17.20 13.08 9.72
N ARG A 235 17.60 12.30 8.71
CA ARG A 235 17.65 12.78 7.32
C ARG A 235 16.25 13.10 6.76
N ALA A 236 15.24 12.31 7.15
CA ALA A 236 13.88 12.45 6.68
C ALA A 236 13.14 13.66 7.26
N THR A 237 13.37 13.98 8.53
CA THR A 237 12.62 14.99 9.28
C THR A 237 13.44 16.25 9.58
N GLY A 238 14.77 16.18 9.47
CA GLY A 238 15.67 17.23 9.95
C GLY A 238 15.78 17.30 11.48
N LEU A 239 15.03 16.49 12.21
CA LEU A 239 15.01 16.43 13.67
C LEU A 239 16.08 15.46 14.17
N THR A 240 16.70 15.77 15.31
CA THR A 240 17.74 14.94 15.90
C THR A 240 17.24 14.34 17.22
N SER A 241 17.38 13.03 17.36
CA SER A 241 17.23 12.34 18.64
C SER A 241 18.63 12.01 19.17
N ILE A 242 19.05 12.73 20.21
CA ILE A 242 20.34 12.52 20.87
C ILE A 242 20.17 11.41 21.90
N ALA A 243 21.02 10.40 21.84
CA ALA A 243 21.02 9.29 22.78
C ALA A 243 22.45 9.00 23.28
N PRO A 244 22.64 8.62 24.55
CA PRO A 244 23.92 8.15 25.07
C PRO A 244 24.44 6.91 24.31
N ASP A 245 23.54 6.01 23.92
CA ASP A 245 23.83 4.88 23.02
C ASP A 245 22.91 4.95 21.80
N PRO A 246 23.45 5.26 20.60
CA PRO A 246 22.65 5.39 19.39
C PRO A 246 22.02 4.08 18.91
N MET A 247 22.49 2.94 19.42
CA MET A 247 21.96 1.62 19.09
C MET A 247 20.72 1.25 19.92
N VAL A 248 20.39 2.02 20.98
CA VAL A 248 19.21 1.78 21.82
C VAL A 248 18.00 2.55 21.28
N PHE A 249 16.89 1.87 21.15
CA PHE A 249 15.61 2.49 20.81
C PHE A 249 15.03 3.13 22.09
N ASP A 250 15.38 4.37 22.33
CA ASP A 250 14.98 5.15 23.49
C ASP A 250 13.67 5.92 23.28
N ALA A 251 13.22 6.64 24.30
CA ALA A 251 11.99 7.44 24.24
C ALA A 251 12.07 8.53 23.16
N GLY A 252 13.23 9.21 23.01
CA GLY A 252 13.42 10.24 21.98
C GLY A 252 13.32 9.68 20.57
N LEU A 253 13.82 8.46 20.30
CA LEU A 253 13.65 7.81 19.02
C LEU A 253 12.19 7.39 18.78
N LYS A 254 11.47 6.93 19.83
CA LYS A 254 10.04 6.63 19.72
C LYS A 254 9.24 7.86 19.31
N GLU A 255 9.48 9.00 19.92
CA GLU A 255 8.82 10.26 19.58
C GLU A 255 9.12 10.68 18.13
N LEU A 256 10.37 10.50 17.68
CA LEU A 256 10.77 10.79 16.32
C LEU A 256 10.07 9.85 15.29
N VAL A 257 9.94 8.56 15.61
CA VAL A 257 9.16 7.61 14.82
C VAL A 257 7.71 8.04 14.74
N GLN A 258 7.08 8.39 15.87
CA GLN A 258 5.69 8.85 15.90
C GLN A 258 5.47 10.14 15.10
N THR A 259 6.41 11.09 15.17
CA THR A 259 6.35 12.32 14.37
C THR A 259 6.40 11.98 12.89
N PHE A 260 7.37 11.16 12.47
CA PHE A 260 7.46 10.71 11.08
C PHE A 260 6.20 9.97 10.61
N GLN A 261 5.63 9.11 11.47
CA GLN A 261 4.41 8.38 11.16
C GLN A 261 3.22 9.33 10.96
N ARG A 262 3.05 10.34 11.81
CA ARG A 262 2.00 11.38 11.64
C ARG A 262 2.18 12.15 10.33
N ASP A 263 3.40 12.58 10.02
CA ASP A 263 3.71 13.33 8.80
C ASP A 263 3.44 12.52 7.52
N ARG A 264 3.38 11.20 7.64
CA ARG A 264 3.11 10.25 6.55
C ARG A 264 1.72 9.61 6.61
N GLU A 265 0.83 10.14 7.48
CA GLU A 265 -0.53 9.62 7.67
C GLU A 265 -0.55 8.12 8.03
N LEU A 266 0.49 7.65 8.72
CA LEU A 266 0.58 6.29 9.25
C LEU A 266 0.01 6.26 10.68
N ASN A 267 -0.29 5.04 11.18
CA ASN A 267 -0.58 4.86 12.59
C ASN A 267 0.65 5.22 13.43
N ALA A 268 0.53 6.26 14.27
CA ALA A 268 1.63 6.81 15.06
C ALA A 268 1.82 6.04 16.38
N ASP A 269 2.04 4.73 16.29
CA ASP A 269 2.26 3.83 17.44
C ASP A 269 3.69 3.89 18.01
N GLY A 270 4.62 4.48 17.27
CA GLY A 270 6.03 4.54 17.64
C GLY A 270 6.78 3.23 17.41
N VAL A 271 6.22 2.30 16.65
CA VAL A 271 6.87 1.07 16.20
C VAL A 271 7.26 1.22 14.73
N ALA A 272 8.55 1.12 14.42
CA ALA A 272 9.02 1.17 13.04
C ALA A 272 8.84 -0.20 12.38
N GLY A 273 7.66 -0.46 11.83
CA GLY A 273 7.33 -1.66 11.07
C GLY A 273 7.44 -1.46 9.55
N ALA A 274 6.93 -2.43 8.78
CA ALA A 274 7.01 -2.45 7.30
C ALA A 274 6.58 -1.12 6.65
N ARG A 275 5.44 -0.54 7.06
CA ARG A 275 4.95 0.72 6.51
C ARG A 275 5.90 1.89 6.76
N THR A 276 6.47 1.96 7.96
CA THR A 276 7.47 2.98 8.32
C THR A 276 8.73 2.81 7.48
N PHE A 277 9.25 1.58 7.35
CA PHE A 277 10.45 1.32 6.54
C PHE A 277 10.23 1.59 5.05
N ILE A 278 9.08 1.21 4.49
CA ILE A 278 8.73 1.52 3.09
C ILE A 278 8.74 3.04 2.87
N ASN A 279 8.12 3.81 3.76
CA ASN A 279 8.09 5.27 3.65
C ASN A 279 9.46 5.92 3.83
N LEU A 280 10.30 5.40 4.73
CA LEU A 280 11.70 5.85 4.85
C LEU A 280 12.50 5.57 3.57
N ASN A 281 12.33 4.39 2.98
CA ASN A 281 12.97 4.04 1.71
C ASN A 281 12.49 4.93 0.55
N ASN A 282 11.30 5.54 0.65
CA ASN A 282 10.78 6.48 -0.34
C ASN A 282 11.51 7.83 -0.34
N LEU A 283 12.16 8.19 0.75
CA LEU A 283 12.90 9.45 0.88
C LEU A 283 14.36 9.35 0.45
N GLY A 284 14.88 8.11 0.41
CA GLY A 284 16.25 7.87 -0.04
C GLY A 284 16.40 8.12 -1.54
N THR A 285 17.55 8.67 -1.93
CA THR A 285 17.97 8.80 -3.34
C THR A 285 18.47 7.48 -3.92
N GLN A 286 18.22 6.35 -3.24
CA GLN A 286 18.73 5.06 -3.69
C GLN A 286 17.99 4.61 -4.96
N PRO A 287 18.69 4.52 -6.11
CA PRO A 287 18.08 4.14 -7.39
C PRO A 287 17.58 2.68 -7.42
N SER A 288 17.86 1.92 -6.37
CA SER A 288 17.58 0.49 -6.27
C SER A 288 16.20 0.13 -5.70
N VAL A 289 15.35 1.11 -5.42
CA VAL A 289 14.01 0.85 -4.89
C VAL A 289 12.97 1.22 -5.93
N PRO A 290 12.27 0.24 -6.54
CA PRO A 290 11.25 0.50 -7.54
C PRO A 290 10.09 1.32 -6.99
N ARG A 291 9.51 2.21 -7.82
CA ARG A 291 8.43 3.13 -7.46
C ARG A 291 7.25 2.97 -8.41
N LEU A 292 6.02 3.19 -7.91
CA LEU A 292 4.82 3.21 -8.75
C LEU A 292 4.68 4.52 -9.53
N GLY A 293 4.96 5.65 -8.88
CA GLY A 293 4.91 6.95 -9.54
C GLY A 293 6.22 7.21 -10.27
N ALA A 294 6.19 7.42 -11.59
CA ALA A 294 7.20 8.21 -12.24
C ALA A 294 7.08 9.61 -11.63
N ARG A 295 7.89 9.93 -10.63
CA ARG A 295 8.05 11.34 -10.26
C ARG A 295 8.65 11.99 -11.50
N GLY A 296 7.79 12.69 -12.26
CA GLY A 296 8.27 13.62 -13.24
C GLY A 296 9.35 14.43 -12.56
N LEU A 297 10.53 14.41 -13.14
CA LEU A 297 11.57 15.37 -12.86
C LEU A 297 11.01 16.73 -13.26
N SER A 298 10.19 17.29 -12.38
CA SER A 298 9.85 18.71 -12.41
C SER A 298 11.08 19.39 -11.86
N GLY A 299 11.92 19.88 -12.81
CA GLY A 299 13.06 20.70 -12.55
C GLY A 299 12.68 22.05 -11.92
#